data_543611ee429aebd66638c225b0290e86
#
_entry.id   543611ee429aebd66638c225b0290e86
#
_cell.length_a   1.000
_cell.length_b   1.000
_cell.length_c   1.000
_cell.angle_alpha   90.00
_cell.angle_beta   90.00
_cell.angle_gamma   90.00
#
_symmetry.space_group_name_H-M   'P 1'
#
loop_
_entity.id
_entity.type
_entity.pdbx_description
1 polymer ?
#
loop_
_entity_poly.entity_id
_entity_poly.type
_entity_poly.pdbx_seq_one_letter_code
_entity_poly.pdbx_strand_id
1 'polypeptide(L)'
;IACVFIMSYFLIIRWDPPTNNQYVEDSVGEVSTYSQNEEFGFIDDTIEDQPEEYIADSVSSSCDSATNYEIDSKNWKIEIDLKDGSINKAELKEYPEEIGSESNKLMFDACGRNEYSQLSGFVFGDNVKQNFLVFKIEDINRSSIENSYTFVRESSSLKESKIIYFNPENYFIKVKHIVRNLSSEVIDSSFYSKIERNSLKPPGIDGAFFGDPANFAYLGPVFSTESDNYQKVGLSELEEADFKENSIKGWTAFLEHYFLTAIIPDQQNINVFVGKKNKTNERFSVGVVGRPVKIQPSQEASFTYSLYFGPKVQSELSKANQDLPLAVDYGFLYWIGQPMFLAMQFFFDIVGNWGWAIVLVTLLIKIILWPLSYVSYKSMGKMRQIQPQLK
;
A
#
# COMPACT_ATOMS: atom_id res chain seq x y z
N ILE A 1 -31.74 28.76 -7.16
CA ILE A 1 -31.71 28.99 -5.69
C ILE A 1 -31.82 27.63 -4.95
N ALA A 2 -32.82 26.77 -5.27
CA ALA A 2 -32.99 25.47 -4.62
C ALA A 2 -31.72 24.55 -4.73
N CYS A 3 -31.09 24.49 -5.90
CA CYS A 3 -29.88 23.68 -6.10
C CYS A 3 -28.66 24.20 -5.29
N VAL A 4 -28.59 25.52 -5.08
CA VAL A 4 -27.54 26.10 -4.23
C VAL A 4 -27.79 25.75 -2.76
N PHE A 5 -29.04 25.76 -2.31
CA PHE A 5 -29.41 25.34 -0.95
C PHE A 5 -29.20 23.83 -0.75
N ILE A 6 -29.50 22.99 -1.75
CA ILE A 6 -29.22 21.55 -1.69
C ILE A 6 -27.70 21.30 -1.65
N MET A 7 -26.90 21.98 -2.46
CA MET A 7 -25.45 21.87 -2.40
C MET A 7 -24.88 22.40 -1.08
N SER A 8 -25.37 23.53 -0.56
CA SER A 8 -24.92 24.05 0.73
C SER A 8 -25.36 23.15 1.90
N TYR A 9 -26.54 22.55 1.83
CA TYR A 9 -27.01 21.58 2.79
C TYR A 9 -26.14 20.31 2.84
N PHE A 10 -25.77 19.77 1.67
CA PHE A 10 -24.83 18.66 1.61
C PHE A 10 -23.42 19.03 2.05
N LEU A 11 -22.97 20.27 1.82
CA LEU A 11 -21.69 20.77 2.32
C LEU A 11 -21.69 20.89 3.86
N ILE A 12 -22.79 21.37 4.44
CA ILE A 12 -22.91 21.54 5.89
C ILE A 12 -23.03 20.20 6.61
N ILE A 13 -23.83 19.25 6.08
CA ILE A 13 -24.00 17.91 6.71
C ILE A 13 -22.71 17.08 6.66
N ARG A 14 -21.83 17.33 5.69
CA ARG A 14 -20.60 16.55 5.54
C ARG A 14 -19.35 17.26 6.08
N TRP A 15 -19.51 18.49 6.59
CA TRP A 15 -18.40 19.25 7.18
C TRP A 15 -18.20 18.97 8.68
N ASP A 16 -19.07 18.21 9.32
CA ASP A 16 -18.78 17.75 10.67
C ASP A 16 -17.75 16.61 10.58
N PRO A 17 -16.50 16.83 11.01
CA PRO A 17 -15.60 15.72 11.28
C PRO A 17 -16.27 14.88 12.37
N PRO A 18 -16.17 13.56 12.34
CA PRO A 18 -16.71 12.72 13.39
C PRO A 18 -15.89 12.95 14.67
N THR A 19 -16.26 13.96 15.44
CA THR A 19 -15.86 14.12 16.82
C THR A 19 -16.90 13.40 17.65
N ASN A 20 -16.59 12.25 18.07
CA ASN A 20 -17.00 11.56 19.29
C ASN A 20 -17.37 10.11 19.04
N ASN A 21 -16.42 9.25 19.22
CA ASN A 21 -16.69 7.88 19.59
C ASN A 21 -17.21 7.86 21.02
N GLN A 22 -18.53 7.96 21.20
CA GLN A 22 -19.17 7.40 22.38
C GLN A 22 -19.10 5.88 22.25
N TYR A 23 -18.18 5.29 23.01
CA TYR A 23 -18.18 3.86 23.24
C TYR A 23 -19.49 3.50 23.91
N VAL A 24 -20.31 2.70 23.26
CA VAL A 24 -21.39 1.95 23.86
C VAL A 24 -20.73 0.84 24.67
N GLU A 25 -20.79 0.94 25.99
CA GLU A 25 -20.51 -0.17 26.89
C GLU A 25 -21.59 -1.23 26.68
N ASP A 26 -21.27 -2.26 25.91
CA ASP A 26 -21.98 -3.53 25.98
C ASP A 26 -21.07 -4.56 26.66
N SER A 27 -21.62 -5.03 27.76
CA SER A 27 -21.14 -6.02 28.70
C SER A 27 -20.47 -7.23 28.05
N VAL A 28 -19.16 -7.35 28.23
CA VAL A 28 -18.45 -8.61 28.03
C VAL A 28 -17.91 -9.05 29.38
N GLY A 29 -18.18 -10.32 29.69
CA GLY A 29 -17.92 -10.97 30.96
C GLY A 29 -16.48 -10.93 31.44
N GLU A 30 -16.36 -11.14 32.73
CA GLU A 30 -15.17 -11.17 33.56
C GLU A 30 -13.96 -11.79 32.89
N VAL A 31 -12.97 -10.97 32.57
CA VAL A 31 -11.60 -11.39 32.36
C VAL A 31 -10.80 -11.01 33.60
N SER A 32 -10.18 -12.01 34.17
CA SER A 32 -9.38 -11.98 35.39
C SER A 32 -8.45 -10.77 35.48
N THR A 33 -8.58 -10.07 36.60
CA THR A 33 -7.72 -9.02 37.11
C THR A 33 -6.28 -9.48 37.18
N TYR A 34 -5.46 -9.08 36.22
CA TYR A 34 -4.01 -8.96 36.44
C TYR A 34 -3.71 -7.59 37.00
N SER A 35 -3.04 -7.60 38.16
CA SER A 35 -2.71 -6.45 38.96
C SER A 35 -2.06 -5.32 38.13
N GLN A 36 -2.70 -4.14 38.19
CA GLN A 36 -2.05 -2.87 37.88
C GLN A 36 -0.90 -2.65 38.87
N ASN A 37 0.32 -2.87 38.43
CA ASN A 37 1.55 -2.25 38.92
C ASN A 37 2.75 -2.80 38.10
N GLU A 38 2.76 -2.51 36.80
CA GLU A 38 4.01 -2.30 36.09
C GLU A 38 3.86 -0.97 35.36
N GLU A 39 4.59 0.01 35.84
CA GLU A 39 4.86 1.25 35.12
C GLU A 39 5.17 0.88 33.69
N PHE A 40 4.32 1.32 32.76
CA PHE A 40 4.69 1.44 31.36
C PHE A 40 5.84 2.44 31.34
N GLY A 41 7.05 1.95 31.53
CA GLY A 41 8.24 2.72 31.29
C GLY A 41 8.11 3.24 29.86
N PHE A 42 8.09 4.55 29.75
CA PHE A 42 8.33 5.22 28.47
C PHE A 42 9.49 4.49 27.82
N ILE A 43 9.29 4.06 26.58
CA ILE A 43 10.34 3.46 25.76
C ILE A 43 11.48 4.48 25.82
N ASP A 44 12.54 4.15 26.54
CA ASP A 44 13.75 4.92 26.63
C ASP A 44 14.23 5.14 25.18
N ASP A 45 14.53 6.38 24.85
CA ASP A 45 15.01 6.81 23.51
C ASP A 45 16.28 6.06 23.05
N THR A 46 16.78 5.12 23.85
CA THR A 46 17.96 4.28 23.60
C THR A 46 17.70 3.06 22.68
N ILE A 47 16.47 2.85 22.16
CA ILE A 47 16.21 1.84 21.11
C ILE A 47 16.41 2.44 19.71
N GLU A 48 16.97 3.65 19.61
CA GLU A 48 17.05 4.43 18.39
C GLU A 48 17.90 3.82 17.27
N ASP A 49 18.87 2.97 17.54
CA ASP A 49 19.91 2.69 16.54
C ASP A 49 19.87 1.31 15.85
N GLN A 50 19.10 0.33 16.31
CA GLN A 50 19.23 -1.03 15.76
C GLN A 50 18.25 -1.43 14.64
N PRO A 51 16.96 -1.07 14.63
CA PRO A 51 16.06 -1.50 13.55
C PRO A 51 16.24 -0.73 12.23
N GLU A 52 16.80 0.48 12.27
CA GLU A 52 16.89 1.37 11.10
C GLU A 52 18.00 0.98 10.14
N GLU A 53 19.14 0.57 10.65
CA GLU A 53 20.31 0.14 9.87
C GLU A 53 19.97 -1.06 8.98
N TYR A 54 19.12 -1.95 9.46
CA TYR A 54 18.73 -3.16 8.73
C TYR A 54 17.76 -2.94 7.57
N ILE A 55 16.95 -1.87 7.58
CA ILE A 55 16.16 -1.51 6.40
C ILE A 55 17.08 -0.93 5.30
N ALA A 56 18.23 -0.32 5.67
CA ALA A 56 19.14 0.31 4.72
C ALA A 56 20.08 -0.68 4.04
N ASP A 57 20.67 -1.60 4.79
CA ASP A 57 21.83 -2.39 4.34
C ASP A 57 21.52 -3.85 3.97
N SER A 58 20.26 -4.29 4.10
CA SER A 58 19.91 -5.65 3.72
C SER A 58 20.05 -5.86 2.21
N VAL A 59 21.04 -6.66 1.89
CA VAL A 59 21.27 -7.44 0.68
C VAL A 59 20.63 -6.87 -0.61
N SER A 60 21.47 -6.42 -1.53
CA SER A 60 21.06 -6.20 -2.92
C SER A 60 20.52 -7.50 -3.47
N SER A 61 19.28 -7.47 -3.97
CA SER A 61 18.67 -8.60 -4.68
C SER A 61 19.62 -9.14 -5.73
N SER A 62 19.98 -10.40 -5.64
CA SER A 62 20.85 -11.03 -6.63
C SER A 62 20.02 -11.33 -7.87
N CYS A 63 20.46 -10.84 -9.03
CA CYS A 63 19.82 -11.12 -10.32
C CYS A 63 20.15 -12.50 -10.90
N ASP A 64 20.47 -13.45 -10.06
CA ASP A 64 20.82 -14.80 -10.46
C ASP A 64 19.56 -15.65 -10.60
N SER A 65 19.07 -15.81 -11.83
CA SER A 65 17.87 -16.59 -12.14
C SER A 65 17.95 -18.07 -11.73
N ALA A 66 19.15 -18.59 -11.43
CA ALA A 66 19.33 -19.97 -11.07
C ALA A 66 18.75 -20.36 -9.70
N THR A 67 18.44 -19.38 -8.86
CA THR A 67 17.89 -19.59 -7.51
C THR A 67 16.44 -19.14 -7.38
N ASN A 68 15.78 -18.73 -8.44
CA ASN A 68 14.41 -18.23 -8.38
C ASN A 68 13.40 -19.37 -8.44
N TYR A 69 12.36 -19.24 -7.62
CA TYR A 69 11.18 -20.10 -7.66
C TYR A 69 9.97 -19.32 -8.15
N GLU A 70 9.25 -19.88 -9.11
CA GLU A 70 8.10 -19.28 -9.74
C GLU A 70 6.80 -19.77 -9.10
N ILE A 71 5.94 -18.83 -8.67
CA ILE A 71 4.55 -19.09 -8.29
C ILE A 71 3.64 -18.46 -9.34
N ASP A 72 2.83 -19.29 -9.94
CA ASP A 72 1.88 -18.89 -10.97
C ASP A 72 0.44 -18.90 -10.42
N SER A 73 -0.26 -17.78 -10.58
CA SER A 73 -1.66 -17.58 -10.21
C SER A 73 -2.48 -17.21 -11.44
N LYS A 74 -3.80 -17.08 -11.31
CA LYS A 74 -4.68 -16.64 -12.40
C LYS A 74 -4.33 -15.24 -12.87
N ASN A 75 -4.22 -14.29 -11.93
CA ASN A 75 -4.11 -12.86 -12.23
C ASN A 75 -2.66 -12.37 -12.28
N TRP A 76 -1.73 -13.12 -11.71
CA TRP A 76 -0.33 -12.71 -11.59
C TRP A 76 0.63 -13.90 -11.56
N LYS A 77 1.89 -13.58 -11.72
CA LYS A 77 3.02 -14.50 -11.63
C LYS A 77 4.14 -13.82 -10.83
N ILE A 78 4.71 -14.50 -9.83
CA ILE A 78 5.82 -13.97 -9.01
C ILE A 78 7.02 -14.91 -9.07
N GLU A 79 8.21 -14.31 -8.96
CA GLU A 79 9.48 -15.01 -8.80
C GLU A 79 10.09 -14.66 -7.43
N ILE A 80 10.39 -15.68 -6.65
CA ILE A 80 10.96 -15.58 -5.31
C ILE A 80 12.40 -16.07 -5.36
N ASP A 81 13.33 -15.23 -4.89
CA ASP A 81 14.72 -15.65 -4.71
C ASP A 81 14.83 -16.57 -3.49
N LEU A 82 15.30 -17.78 -3.70
CA LEU A 82 15.48 -18.75 -2.62
C LEU A 82 16.68 -18.44 -1.70
N LYS A 83 17.54 -17.47 -2.03
CA LYS A 83 18.66 -17.07 -1.17
C LYS A 83 18.18 -16.30 0.05
N ASP A 84 17.28 -15.33 -0.17
CA ASP A 84 16.80 -14.44 0.89
C ASP A 84 15.26 -14.43 1.05
N GLY A 85 14.54 -15.07 0.12
CA GLY A 85 13.08 -15.11 0.11
C GLY A 85 12.44 -13.82 -0.40
N SER A 86 13.18 -12.92 -1.05
CA SER A 86 12.65 -11.70 -1.67
C SER A 86 11.77 -12.01 -2.87
N ILE A 87 10.84 -11.10 -3.17
CA ILE A 87 10.07 -11.14 -4.42
C ILE A 87 10.78 -10.20 -5.40
N ASN A 88 11.49 -10.81 -6.33
CA ASN A 88 12.33 -10.10 -7.32
C ASN A 88 11.55 -9.71 -8.57
N LYS A 89 10.50 -10.46 -8.90
CA LYS A 89 9.65 -10.17 -10.05
C LYS A 89 8.19 -10.45 -9.72
N ALA A 90 7.30 -9.55 -10.16
CA ALA A 90 5.86 -9.76 -10.15
C ALA A 90 5.26 -9.19 -11.42
N GLU A 91 4.50 -10.03 -12.12
CA GLU A 91 3.88 -9.73 -13.40
C GLU A 91 2.36 -9.84 -13.30
N LEU A 92 1.62 -8.88 -13.83
CA LEU A 92 0.16 -8.89 -13.88
C LEU A 92 -0.30 -9.38 -15.25
N LYS A 93 -0.94 -10.54 -15.31
CA LYS A 93 -1.30 -11.21 -16.56
C LYS A 93 -2.41 -10.52 -17.36
N GLU A 94 -3.29 -9.79 -16.69
CA GLU A 94 -4.42 -9.10 -17.32
C GLU A 94 -4.11 -7.67 -17.77
N TYR A 95 -2.91 -7.16 -17.46
CA TYR A 95 -2.53 -5.78 -17.74
C TYR A 95 -1.29 -5.77 -18.63
N PRO A 96 -1.43 -5.40 -19.92
CA PRO A 96 -0.26 -5.21 -20.79
C PRO A 96 0.56 -3.98 -20.34
N GLU A 97 1.85 -4.01 -20.56
CA GLU A 97 2.75 -2.89 -20.24
C GLU A 97 2.42 -1.64 -21.06
N GLU A 98 2.12 -1.83 -22.35
CA GLU A 98 1.64 -0.81 -23.28
C GLU A 98 0.49 -1.36 -24.11
N ILE A 99 -0.34 -0.47 -24.66
CA ILE A 99 -1.46 -0.86 -25.51
C ILE A 99 -0.94 -1.56 -26.77
N GLY A 100 -1.27 -2.84 -26.92
CA GLY A 100 -0.85 -3.68 -28.04
C GLY A 100 0.50 -4.37 -27.85
N SER A 101 1.10 -4.26 -26.68
CA SER A 101 2.28 -5.05 -26.30
C SER A 101 1.91 -6.47 -25.92
N GLU A 102 2.79 -7.42 -26.22
CA GLU A 102 2.71 -8.79 -25.70
C GLU A 102 3.30 -8.90 -24.28
N SER A 103 4.07 -7.91 -23.83
CA SER A 103 4.64 -7.87 -22.48
C SER A 103 3.59 -7.40 -21.47
N ASN A 104 3.55 -8.05 -20.33
CA ASN A 104 2.67 -7.73 -19.22
C ASN A 104 3.31 -6.72 -18.27
N LYS A 105 2.48 -5.98 -17.54
CA LYS A 105 2.91 -5.01 -16.52
C LYS A 105 3.69 -5.70 -15.42
N LEU A 106 4.93 -5.26 -15.21
CA LEU A 106 5.76 -5.67 -14.09
C LEU A 106 5.48 -4.75 -12.88
N MET A 107 5.08 -5.36 -11.77
CA MET A 107 4.91 -4.69 -10.48
C MET A 107 6.20 -4.71 -9.67
N PHE A 108 6.94 -5.80 -9.75
CA PHE A 108 8.31 -5.90 -9.26
C PHE A 108 9.23 -6.32 -10.40
N ASP A 109 10.43 -5.76 -10.42
CA ASP A 109 11.48 -6.07 -11.35
C ASP A 109 12.83 -5.64 -10.73
N ALA A 110 13.38 -6.50 -9.88
CA ALA A 110 14.60 -6.22 -9.13
C ALA A 110 15.82 -6.01 -10.03
N CYS A 111 15.80 -6.62 -11.22
CA CYS A 111 16.92 -6.65 -12.17
C CYS A 111 16.70 -5.75 -13.38
N GLY A 112 15.53 -5.14 -13.47
CA GLY A 112 15.18 -4.23 -14.54
C GLY A 112 15.62 -2.80 -14.28
N ARG A 113 15.15 -1.92 -15.15
CA ARG A 113 15.50 -0.49 -15.08
C ARG A 113 15.02 0.18 -13.79
N ASN A 114 13.91 -0.29 -13.21
CA ASN A 114 13.29 0.31 -12.05
C ASN A 114 13.75 -0.30 -10.71
N GLU A 115 14.55 -1.37 -10.76
CA GLU A 115 15.12 -2.04 -9.58
C GLU A 115 14.13 -2.18 -8.42
N TYR A 116 12.92 -2.64 -8.73
CA TYR A 116 11.79 -2.67 -7.81
C TYR A 116 11.63 -4.07 -7.22
N SER A 117 11.73 -4.18 -5.89
CA SER A 117 11.68 -5.47 -5.16
C SER A 117 10.96 -5.36 -3.82
N GLN A 118 10.50 -6.50 -3.31
CA GLN A 118 9.97 -6.62 -1.96
C GLN A 118 10.85 -7.59 -1.16
N LEU A 119 11.31 -7.15 0.00
CA LEU A 119 12.14 -7.91 0.92
C LEU A 119 11.42 -8.02 2.26
N SER A 120 11.53 -9.21 2.89
CA SER A 120 11.01 -9.42 4.25
C SER A 120 11.75 -10.53 4.94
N GLY A 121 11.91 -10.41 6.24
CA GLY A 121 12.61 -11.40 7.04
C GLY A 121 12.78 -10.96 8.49
N PHE A 122 13.67 -11.64 9.18
CA PHE A 122 14.05 -11.31 10.54
C PHE A 122 15.48 -10.77 10.59
N VAL A 123 15.66 -9.84 11.49
CA VAL A 123 16.97 -9.38 11.94
C VAL A 123 17.21 -9.94 13.31
N PHE A 124 18.44 -10.38 13.56
CA PHE A 124 18.85 -10.99 14.82
C PHE A 124 19.98 -10.18 15.42
N GLY A 125 20.08 -10.18 16.77
CA GLY A 125 21.20 -9.55 17.47
C GLY A 125 22.57 -10.15 17.08
N ASP A 126 23.65 -9.43 17.36
CA ASP A 126 25.03 -9.73 16.94
C ASP A 126 25.57 -11.11 17.41
N ASN A 127 24.95 -11.70 18.41
CA ASN A 127 25.31 -13.01 18.94
C ASN A 127 24.81 -14.18 18.06
N VAL A 128 24.02 -13.92 17.02
CA VAL A 128 23.44 -14.95 16.16
C VAL A 128 24.20 -15.06 14.84
N LYS A 129 24.85 -16.18 14.60
CA LYS A 129 25.48 -16.46 13.30
C LYS A 129 24.39 -16.77 12.26
N GLN A 130 24.21 -15.88 11.32
CA GLN A 130 23.21 -15.98 10.24
C GLN A 130 23.71 -16.80 9.04
N ASN A 131 24.33 -17.94 9.28
CA ASN A 131 24.77 -18.82 8.19
C ASN A 131 23.60 -19.66 7.67
N PHE A 132 22.58 -19.00 7.14
CA PHE A 132 21.44 -19.68 6.55
C PHE A 132 21.81 -20.33 5.20
N LEU A 133 21.28 -21.51 5.01
CA LEU A 133 21.21 -22.14 3.69
C LEU A 133 20.11 -21.45 2.87
N VAL A 134 20.09 -21.72 1.56
CA VAL A 134 19.00 -21.27 0.69
C VAL A 134 17.67 -21.87 1.14
N PHE A 135 16.59 -21.16 0.90
CA PHE A 135 15.24 -21.68 1.14
C PHE A 135 15.00 -22.93 0.30
N LYS A 136 14.33 -23.90 0.90
CA LYS A 136 13.81 -25.10 0.23
C LYS A 136 12.32 -25.11 0.35
N ILE A 137 11.64 -25.62 -0.66
CA ILE A 137 10.20 -25.80 -0.63
C ILE A 137 9.93 -27.05 0.22
N GLU A 138 9.16 -26.89 1.29
CA GLU A 138 8.79 -27.96 2.20
C GLU A 138 7.40 -28.52 1.85
N ASP A 139 6.44 -27.62 1.54
CA ASP A 139 5.06 -28.02 1.26
C ASP A 139 4.38 -27.08 0.23
N ILE A 140 3.51 -27.65 -0.57
CA ILE A 140 2.66 -26.92 -1.53
C ILE A 140 1.25 -27.47 -1.42
N ASN A 141 0.34 -26.61 -0.95
CA ASN A 141 -1.07 -26.93 -0.92
C ASN A 141 -1.82 -26.06 -1.94
N ARG A 142 -2.56 -26.72 -2.83
CA ARG A 142 -3.37 -26.06 -3.87
C ARG A 142 -4.82 -26.44 -3.69
N SER A 143 -5.66 -25.45 -3.45
CA SER A 143 -7.10 -25.61 -3.39
C SER A 143 -7.80 -24.59 -4.28
N SER A 144 -9.10 -24.76 -4.51
CA SER A 144 -9.90 -23.79 -5.27
C SER A 144 -10.11 -22.47 -4.55
N ILE A 145 -9.89 -22.41 -3.23
CA ILE A 145 -10.18 -21.24 -2.40
C ILE A 145 -8.88 -20.54 -2.01
N GLU A 146 -7.89 -21.29 -1.53
CA GLU A 146 -6.64 -20.73 -1.05
C GLU A 146 -5.49 -21.67 -1.37
N ASN A 147 -4.43 -21.12 -1.95
CA ASN A 147 -3.18 -21.83 -2.19
C ASN A 147 -2.16 -21.41 -1.14
N SER A 148 -1.28 -22.36 -0.75
CA SER A 148 -0.15 -22.03 0.13
C SER A 148 1.13 -22.69 -0.34
N TYR A 149 2.24 -21.96 -0.16
CA TYR A 149 3.60 -22.41 -0.44
C TYR A 149 4.46 -22.18 0.79
N THR A 150 5.09 -23.24 1.29
CA THR A 150 5.94 -23.19 2.47
C THR A 150 7.41 -23.34 2.07
N PHE A 151 8.18 -22.30 2.34
CA PHE A 151 9.63 -22.24 2.14
C PHE A 151 10.31 -22.31 3.50
N VAL A 152 11.34 -23.14 3.62
CA VAL A 152 12.08 -23.35 4.88
C VAL A 152 13.56 -23.25 4.62
N ARG A 153 14.27 -22.58 5.53
CA ARG A 153 15.73 -22.61 5.61
C ARG A 153 16.16 -22.81 7.07
N GLU A 154 17.31 -23.40 7.22
CA GLU A 154 17.81 -23.77 8.53
C GLU A 154 19.29 -23.40 8.66
N SER A 155 19.69 -22.99 9.84
CA SER A 155 21.06 -22.80 10.28
C SER A 155 21.33 -23.64 11.52
N SER A 156 22.52 -23.57 12.08
CA SER A 156 22.85 -24.27 13.32
C SER A 156 22.02 -23.81 14.54
N SER A 157 21.50 -22.59 14.53
CA SER A 157 20.82 -21.93 15.65
C SER A 157 19.36 -21.55 15.38
N LEU A 158 18.94 -21.53 14.14
CA LEU A 158 17.62 -21.05 13.75
C LEU A 158 17.00 -21.90 12.64
N LYS A 159 15.68 -22.09 12.71
CA LYS A 159 14.85 -22.54 11.58
C LYS A 159 13.89 -21.42 11.21
N GLU A 160 13.94 -20.98 9.97
CA GLU A 160 13.03 -19.98 9.41
C GLU A 160 12.10 -20.60 8.39
N SER A 161 10.81 -20.30 8.52
CA SER A 161 9.77 -20.70 7.57
C SER A 161 9.05 -19.47 7.05
N LYS A 162 8.90 -19.39 5.73
CA LYS A 162 8.11 -18.36 5.04
C LYS A 162 6.97 -19.05 4.33
N ILE A 163 5.74 -18.73 4.74
CA ILE A 163 4.53 -19.32 4.16
C ILE A 163 3.77 -18.24 3.41
N ILE A 164 3.51 -18.47 2.14
CA ILE A 164 2.76 -17.55 1.27
C ILE A 164 1.39 -18.16 1.01
N TYR A 165 0.34 -17.45 1.44
CA TYR A 165 -1.05 -17.79 1.19
C TYR A 165 -1.66 -16.84 0.20
N PHE A 166 -2.48 -17.33 -0.73
CA PHE A 166 -3.21 -16.48 -1.65
C PHE A 166 -4.46 -17.15 -2.22
N ASN A 167 -5.45 -16.32 -2.51
CA ASN A 167 -6.57 -16.70 -3.36
C ASN A 167 -6.21 -16.37 -4.82
N PRO A 168 -6.36 -17.27 -5.79
CA PRO A 168 -6.01 -17.04 -7.18
C PRO A 168 -6.73 -15.87 -7.86
N GLU A 169 -7.88 -15.45 -7.32
CA GLU A 169 -8.68 -14.33 -7.86
C GLU A 169 -8.25 -12.95 -7.32
N ASN A 170 -7.36 -12.89 -6.32
CA ASN A 170 -6.96 -11.65 -5.67
C ASN A 170 -5.62 -11.14 -6.17
N TYR A 171 -5.36 -9.82 -5.97
CA TYR A 171 -4.09 -9.14 -6.24
C TYR A 171 -3.24 -8.95 -4.99
N PHE A 172 -3.46 -9.74 -3.97
CA PHE A 172 -2.64 -9.74 -2.76
C PHE A 172 -2.31 -11.14 -2.28
N ILE A 173 -1.20 -11.23 -1.58
CA ILE A 173 -0.75 -12.43 -0.90
C ILE A 173 -0.64 -12.13 0.60
N LYS A 174 -0.89 -13.13 1.42
CA LYS A 174 -0.63 -13.09 2.86
C LYS A 174 0.62 -13.89 3.14
N VAL A 175 1.60 -13.24 3.77
CA VAL A 175 2.90 -13.84 4.08
C VAL A 175 3.02 -14.00 5.59
N LYS A 176 3.29 -15.23 6.03
CA LYS A 176 3.59 -15.54 7.42
C LYS A 176 5.03 -15.99 7.53
N HIS A 177 5.81 -15.28 8.31
CA HIS A 177 7.14 -15.68 8.72
C HIS A 177 7.09 -16.32 10.09
N ILE A 178 7.82 -17.41 10.25
CA ILE A 178 8.01 -18.11 11.53
C ILE A 178 9.50 -18.33 11.69
N VAL A 179 10.04 -17.95 12.84
CA VAL A 179 11.41 -18.25 13.22
C VAL A 179 11.40 -19.04 14.52
N ARG A 180 12.09 -20.17 14.53
CA ARG A 180 12.26 -21.04 15.70
C ARG A 180 13.71 -21.01 16.16
N ASN A 181 13.88 -20.78 17.45
CA ASN A 181 15.18 -20.82 18.08
C ASN A 181 15.59 -22.29 18.38
N LEU A 182 16.65 -22.76 17.71
CA LEU A 182 17.21 -24.09 17.90
C LEU A 182 18.41 -24.08 18.87
N SER A 183 18.87 -22.89 19.27
CA SER A 183 20.01 -22.75 20.21
C SER A 183 19.58 -22.91 21.67
N SER A 184 20.55 -22.95 22.56
CA SER A 184 20.36 -22.96 24.01
C SER A 184 20.29 -21.55 24.63
N GLU A 185 20.45 -20.49 23.84
CA GLU A 185 20.47 -19.10 24.29
C GLU A 185 19.25 -18.35 23.84
N VAL A 186 18.88 -17.26 24.52
CA VAL A 186 17.80 -16.36 24.11
C VAL A 186 18.28 -15.54 22.92
N ILE A 187 17.45 -15.43 21.91
CA ILE A 187 17.72 -14.67 20.68
C ILE A 187 16.85 -13.44 20.63
N ASP A 188 17.45 -12.27 20.53
CA ASP A 188 16.74 -11.05 20.20
C ASP A 188 16.51 -11.00 18.69
N SER A 189 15.27 -10.72 18.30
CA SER A 189 14.86 -10.72 16.90
C SER A 189 13.85 -9.61 16.62
N SER A 190 13.94 -9.00 15.45
CA SER A 190 12.96 -8.04 14.94
C SER A 190 12.56 -8.42 13.52
N PHE A 191 11.28 -8.32 13.21
CA PHE A 191 10.79 -8.56 11.86
C PHE A 191 10.84 -7.28 11.03
N TYR A 192 11.11 -7.41 9.73
CA TYR A 192 10.94 -6.31 8.78
C TYR A 192 10.27 -6.78 7.50
N SER A 193 9.52 -5.88 6.88
CA SER A 193 9.05 -6.01 5.50
C SER A 193 9.15 -4.66 4.81
N LYS A 194 9.82 -4.60 3.67
CA LYS A 194 10.06 -3.37 2.91
C LYS A 194 9.87 -3.58 1.43
N ILE A 195 9.51 -2.51 0.77
CA ILE A 195 9.51 -2.36 -0.68
C ILE A 195 10.60 -1.37 -1.03
N GLU A 196 11.49 -1.73 -1.94
CA GLU A 196 12.58 -0.90 -2.42
C GLU A 196 12.46 -0.63 -3.91
N ARG A 197 12.76 0.62 -4.29
CA ARG A 197 12.84 0.99 -5.71
C ARG A 197 13.73 2.20 -5.93
N ASN A 198 14.21 2.36 -7.15
CA ASN A 198 14.84 3.60 -7.57
C ASN A 198 13.82 4.73 -7.78
N SER A 199 14.28 5.92 -8.15
CA SER A 199 13.42 7.10 -8.32
C SER A 199 12.31 6.86 -9.34
N LEU A 200 11.09 7.27 -8.96
CA LEU A 200 9.89 7.32 -9.83
C LEU A 200 9.92 8.55 -10.73
N LYS A 201 10.88 8.72 -11.61
CA LYS A 201 10.74 9.71 -12.67
C LYS A 201 9.87 9.11 -13.77
N PRO A 202 8.70 9.70 -14.09
CA PRO A 202 7.96 9.30 -15.27
C PRO A 202 8.87 9.47 -16.49
N PRO A 203 8.83 8.53 -17.45
CA PRO A 203 9.60 8.68 -18.67
C PRO A 203 9.21 9.99 -19.36
N GLY A 204 10.19 10.85 -19.55
CA GLY A 204 10.18 12.19 -20.06
C GLY A 204 8.91 12.69 -20.74
N ILE A 205 8.21 13.58 -20.07
CA ILE A 205 7.31 14.53 -20.69
C ILE A 205 7.90 15.92 -20.43
N ASP A 206 9.08 16.11 -20.99
CA ASP A 206 9.65 17.42 -21.14
C ASP A 206 8.90 18.11 -22.29
N GLY A 207 7.97 19.01 -21.97
CA GLY A 207 7.48 19.99 -22.94
C GLY A 207 6.01 20.09 -23.27
N ALA A 208 5.10 19.41 -22.61
CA ALA A 208 3.67 19.66 -22.83
C ALA A 208 3.23 20.94 -22.08
N PHE A 209 2.91 22.00 -22.82
CA PHE A 209 2.49 23.31 -22.32
C PHE A 209 1.16 23.28 -21.53
N PHE A 210 0.33 22.23 -21.72
CA PHE A 210 -0.77 21.85 -20.85
C PHE A 210 -0.44 20.42 -20.42
N GLY A 211 0.04 20.27 -19.17
CA GLY A 211 0.55 19.02 -18.65
C GLY A 211 -0.38 17.83 -18.91
N ASP A 212 0.21 16.71 -19.27
CA ASP A 212 -0.46 15.42 -19.30
C ASP A 212 -1.19 15.24 -17.96
N PRO A 213 -2.50 14.89 -17.95
CA PRO A 213 -3.21 14.55 -16.71
C PRO A 213 -2.48 13.54 -15.84
N ALA A 214 -1.63 12.69 -16.43
CA ALA A 214 -0.75 11.78 -15.72
C ALA A 214 0.22 12.51 -14.75
N ASN A 215 0.62 13.74 -15.03
CA ASN A 215 1.51 14.53 -14.17
C ASN A 215 0.82 15.05 -12.90
N PHE A 216 -0.50 15.00 -12.81
CA PHE A 216 -1.26 15.40 -11.63
C PHE A 216 -1.51 14.23 -10.67
N ALA A 217 -1.25 12.99 -11.08
CA ALA A 217 -1.33 11.86 -10.19
C ALA A 217 -0.12 11.85 -9.24
N TYR A 218 -0.38 11.65 -7.96
CA TYR A 218 0.70 11.46 -7.01
C TYR A 218 1.42 10.13 -7.30
N LEU A 219 2.74 10.22 -7.44
CA LEU A 219 3.65 9.08 -7.61
C LEU A 219 4.64 9.11 -6.46
N GLY A 220 4.63 8.11 -5.60
CA GLY A 220 5.54 8.09 -4.46
C GLY A 220 5.05 7.31 -3.26
N PRO A 221 5.78 7.43 -2.15
CA PRO A 221 5.46 6.79 -0.89
C PRO A 221 4.22 7.38 -0.23
N VAL A 222 3.39 6.49 0.34
CA VAL A 222 2.24 6.85 1.17
C VAL A 222 2.23 5.99 2.41
N PHE A 223 1.87 6.60 3.53
CA PHE A 223 1.68 5.95 4.81
C PHE A 223 0.25 6.18 5.30
N SER A 224 -0.32 5.16 5.90
CA SER A 224 -1.57 5.24 6.65
C SER A 224 -1.25 4.78 8.06
N THR A 225 -1.59 5.61 9.03
CA THR A 225 -1.35 5.35 10.46
C THR A 225 -2.58 5.76 11.26
N GLU A 226 -2.57 5.57 12.55
CA GLU A 226 -3.67 6.03 13.41
C GLU A 226 -3.74 7.57 13.51
N SER A 227 -2.63 8.27 13.28
CA SER A 227 -2.57 9.75 13.32
C SER A 227 -3.07 10.37 12.02
N ASP A 228 -2.75 9.75 10.88
CA ASP A 228 -3.18 10.19 9.55
C ASP A 228 -3.49 8.97 8.67
N ASN A 229 -4.73 8.86 8.25
CA ASN A 229 -5.20 7.74 7.44
C ASN A 229 -4.62 7.74 6.00
N TYR A 230 -4.03 8.86 5.55
CA TYR A 230 -3.48 8.98 4.20
C TYR A 230 -2.44 10.09 4.08
N GLN A 231 -1.23 9.83 4.53
CA GLN A 231 -0.11 10.76 4.49
C GLN A 231 0.78 10.50 3.27
N LYS A 232 0.88 11.47 2.39
CA LYS A 232 1.83 11.48 1.27
C LYS A 232 3.17 12.01 1.77
N VAL A 233 4.24 11.26 1.49
CA VAL A 233 5.60 11.68 1.79
C VAL A 233 6.36 11.75 0.47
N GLY A 234 6.77 12.97 0.08
CA GLY A 234 7.46 13.18 -1.18
C GLY A 234 8.82 12.50 -1.22
N LEU A 235 9.28 12.07 -2.40
CA LEU A 235 10.63 11.53 -2.53
C LEU A 235 11.70 12.54 -2.11
N SER A 236 11.49 13.84 -2.39
CA SER A 236 12.35 14.92 -1.92
C SER A 236 12.39 15.06 -0.39
N GLU A 237 11.27 14.81 0.28
CA GLU A 237 11.21 14.81 1.74
C GLU A 237 12.03 13.66 2.32
N LEU A 238 11.96 12.45 1.70
CA LEU A 238 12.78 11.30 2.10
C LEU A 238 14.28 11.47 1.77
N GLU A 239 14.64 12.42 0.89
CA GLU A 239 16.05 12.80 0.67
C GLU A 239 16.60 13.65 1.82
N GLU A 240 15.74 14.43 2.47
CA GLU A 240 16.11 15.34 3.56
C GLU A 240 16.04 14.67 4.92
N ALA A 241 15.00 13.86 5.16
CA ALA A 241 14.77 13.20 6.44
C ALA A 241 14.00 11.87 6.28
N ASP A 242 14.33 10.91 7.12
CA ASP A 242 13.63 9.63 7.19
C ASP A 242 12.24 9.83 7.81
N PHE A 243 11.24 9.15 7.25
CA PHE A 243 9.92 9.06 7.85
C PHE A 243 9.88 7.90 8.85
N LYS A 244 9.34 8.15 10.06
CA LYS A 244 9.20 7.13 11.09
C LYS A 244 7.97 7.40 11.95
N GLU A 245 7.11 6.43 12.07
CA GLU A 245 5.91 6.53 12.90
C GLU A 245 5.49 5.17 13.47
N ASN A 246 5.09 5.16 14.74
CA ASN A 246 4.57 3.99 15.42
C ASN A 246 3.05 3.94 15.31
N SER A 247 2.50 2.82 14.85
CA SER A 247 1.05 2.64 14.76
C SER A 247 0.66 1.17 14.93
N ILE A 248 -0.52 0.91 15.54
CA ILE A 248 -1.10 -0.44 15.59
C ILE A 248 -1.73 -0.78 14.25
N LYS A 249 -2.43 0.20 13.65
CA LYS A 249 -3.13 0.03 12.39
C LYS A 249 -2.44 0.81 11.28
N GLY A 250 -2.68 0.39 10.07
CA GLY A 250 -2.23 1.13 8.92
C GLY A 250 -1.61 0.27 7.84
N TRP A 251 -1.08 0.94 6.85
CA TRP A 251 -0.38 0.36 5.71
C TRP A 251 0.63 1.35 5.14
N THR A 252 1.61 0.86 4.42
CA THR A 252 2.51 1.70 3.64
C THR A 252 2.58 1.22 2.21
N ALA A 253 2.72 2.14 1.26
CA ALA A 253 2.68 1.81 -0.15
C ALA A 253 3.57 2.71 -1.00
N PHE A 254 4.00 2.20 -2.17
CA PHE A 254 4.39 3.01 -3.31
C PHE A 254 3.21 3.11 -4.29
N LEU A 255 2.80 4.34 -4.59
CA LEU A 255 1.77 4.63 -5.57
C LEU A 255 2.39 4.87 -6.94
N GLU A 256 1.84 4.23 -7.95
CA GLU A 256 2.00 4.56 -9.37
C GLU A 256 0.69 5.18 -9.90
N HIS A 257 0.63 5.52 -11.18
CA HIS A 257 -0.57 6.16 -11.75
C HIS A 257 -1.82 5.28 -11.62
N TYR A 258 -1.76 4.05 -12.12
CA TYR A 258 -2.88 3.10 -12.14
C TYR A 258 -2.70 1.90 -11.20
N PHE A 259 -1.51 1.73 -10.64
CA PHE A 259 -1.13 0.59 -9.82
C PHE A 259 -0.59 1.04 -8.47
N LEU A 260 -0.51 0.11 -7.55
CA LEU A 260 0.20 0.32 -6.29
C LEU A 260 0.75 -1.00 -5.75
N THR A 261 1.79 -0.89 -4.93
CA THR A 261 2.25 -1.96 -4.06
C THR A 261 2.15 -1.50 -2.62
N ALA A 262 1.55 -2.33 -1.76
CA ALA A 262 1.34 -1.97 -0.36
C ALA A 262 1.70 -3.11 0.59
N ILE A 263 2.32 -2.77 1.72
CA ILE A 263 2.54 -3.65 2.86
C ILE A 263 1.51 -3.30 3.93
N ILE A 264 0.77 -4.29 4.36
CA ILE A 264 -0.26 -4.19 5.38
C ILE A 264 0.14 -5.16 6.50
N PRO A 265 0.76 -4.67 7.59
CA PRO A 265 1.14 -5.52 8.73
C PRO A 265 -0.09 -6.03 9.48
N ASP A 266 0.13 -6.93 10.43
CA ASP A 266 -0.90 -7.32 11.38
C ASP A 266 -1.41 -6.09 12.15
N GLN A 267 -2.73 -5.91 12.15
CA GLN A 267 -3.41 -4.76 12.73
C GLN A 267 -3.65 -4.89 14.25
N GLN A 268 -3.03 -5.86 14.91
CA GLN A 268 -3.16 -6.13 16.34
C GLN A 268 -1.94 -5.74 17.15
N ASN A 269 -0.80 -5.55 16.48
CA ASN A 269 0.47 -5.25 17.09
C ASN A 269 0.98 -3.87 16.67
N ILE A 270 1.72 -3.19 17.57
CA ILE A 270 2.40 -1.96 17.20
C ILE A 270 3.52 -2.30 16.23
N ASN A 271 3.52 -1.59 15.11
CA ASN A 271 4.54 -1.63 14.08
C ASN A 271 5.15 -0.25 13.89
N VAL A 272 6.40 -0.20 13.50
CA VAL A 272 7.08 1.03 13.11
C VAL A 272 7.00 1.15 11.59
N PHE A 273 6.33 2.17 11.09
CA PHE A 273 6.30 2.51 9.68
C PHE A 273 7.52 3.37 9.36
N VAL A 274 8.28 2.98 8.34
CA VAL A 274 9.55 3.63 7.99
C VAL A 274 9.58 3.92 6.51
N GLY A 275 10.00 5.14 6.16
CA GLY A 275 10.32 5.55 4.79
C GLY A 275 11.68 6.21 4.76
N LYS A 276 12.57 5.80 3.85
CA LYS A 276 13.88 6.41 3.74
C LYS A 276 14.51 6.27 2.37
N LYS A 277 15.52 7.11 2.08
CA LYS A 277 16.41 6.97 0.94
C LYS A 277 17.72 6.33 1.40
N ASN A 278 18.08 5.21 0.81
CA ASN A 278 19.39 4.61 1.01
C ASN A 278 20.44 5.43 0.27
N LYS A 279 21.43 5.97 1.02
CA LYS A 279 22.48 6.85 0.48
C LYS A 279 23.52 6.08 -0.37
N THR A 280 23.61 4.76 -0.19
CA THR A 280 24.62 3.95 -0.89
C THR A 280 24.18 3.59 -2.31
N ASN A 281 22.90 3.19 -2.47
CA ASN A 281 22.37 2.72 -3.76
C ASN A 281 21.32 3.65 -4.37
N GLU A 282 21.09 4.83 -3.78
CA GLU A 282 20.13 5.85 -4.23
C GLU A 282 18.66 5.35 -4.31
N ARG A 283 18.34 4.22 -3.65
CA ARG A 283 16.99 3.64 -3.66
C ARG A 283 16.14 4.23 -2.53
N PHE A 284 14.86 4.35 -2.82
CA PHE A 284 13.85 4.68 -1.82
C PHE A 284 13.22 3.39 -1.29
N SER A 285 13.05 3.31 0.01
CA SER A 285 12.40 2.19 0.66
C SER A 285 11.26 2.68 1.55
N VAL A 286 10.16 1.93 1.53
CA VAL A 286 9.08 2.03 2.51
C VAL A 286 8.80 0.68 3.10
N GLY A 287 8.49 0.63 4.37
CA GLY A 287 8.28 -0.65 5.01
C GLY A 287 7.77 -0.54 6.44
N VAL A 288 7.70 -1.69 7.05
CA VAL A 288 7.29 -1.86 8.44
C VAL A 288 8.32 -2.69 9.20
N VAL A 289 8.55 -2.31 10.44
CA VAL A 289 9.39 -3.05 11.38
C VAL A 289 8.50 -3.46 12.55
N GLY A 290 8.49 -4.76 12.85
CA GLY A 290 7.80 -5.29 14.02
C GLY A 290 8.59 -4.99 15.31
N ARG A 291 7.90 -5.03 16.44
CA ARG A 291 8.58 -4.89 17.75
C ARG A 291 9.63 -5.96 17.93
N PRO A 292 10.76 -5.63 18.58
CA PRO A 292 11.74 -6.64 19.00
C PRO A 292 11.10 -7.69 19.89
N VAL A 293 11.40 -8.95 19.63
CA VAL A 293 10.89 -10.11 20.36
C VAL A 293 12.05 -10.97 20.84
N LYS A 294 12.02 -11.37 22.10
CA LYS A 294 12.98 -12.32 22.67
C LYS A 294 12.48 -13.75 22.50
N ILE A 295 13.21 -14.55 21.72
CA ILE A 295 12.84 -15.93 21.43
C ILE A 295 13.62 -16.84 22.34
N GLN A 296 12.92 -17.48 23.29
CA GLN A 296 13.52 -18.45 24.23
C GLN A 296 13.98 -19.72 23.49
N PRO A 297 14.92 -20.50 24.04
CA PRO A 297 15.30 -21.78 23.49
C PRO A 297 14.11 -22.68 23.19
N SER A 298 14.07 -23.27 22.00
CA SER A 298 13.00 -24.13 21.49
C SER A 298 11.64 -23.43 21.24
N GLN A 299 11.54 -22.13 21.49
CA GLN A 299 10.35 -21.34 21.17
C GLN A 299 10.41 -20.77 19.75
N GLU A 300 9.27 -20.29 19.28
CA GLU A 300 9.13 -19.65 17.98
C GLU A 300 8.45 -18.27 18.08
N ALA A 301 8.80 -17.40 17.17
CA ALA A 301 8.10 -16.13 16.93
C ALA A 301 7.53 -16.14 15.51
N SER A 302 6.41 -15.48 15.33
CA SER A 302 5.80 -15.36 14.00
C SER A 302 5.35 -13.94 13.74
N PHE A 303 5.43 -13.54 12.46
CA PHE A 303 4.93 -12.28 11.97
C PHE A 303 4.13 -12.52 10.70
N THR A 304 3.02 -11.80 10.56
CA THR A 304 2.14 -11.92 9.40
C THR A 304 1.87 -10.55 8.81
N TYR A 305 1.93 -10.46 7.49
CA TYR A 305 1.54 -9.25 6.75
C TYR A 305 0.87 -9.65 5.44
N SER A 306 0.12 -8.72 4.86
CA SER A 306 -0.38 -8.84 3.50
C SER A 306 0.41 -7.92 2.58
N LEU A 307 0.74 -8.41 1.39
CA LEU A 307 1.37 -7.66 0.32
C LEU A 307 0.37 -7.54 -0.83
N TYR A 308 -0.08 -6.33 -1.11
CA TYR A 308 -0.88 -6.01 -2.29
C TYR A 308 0.04 -5.55 -3.41
N PHE A 309 -0.17 -6.03 -4.62
CA PHE A 309 0.52 -5.58 -5.82
C PHE A 309 -0.43 -5.70 -7.02
N GLY A 310 -1.01 -4.59 -7.43
CA GLY A 310 -2.08 -4.65 -8.44
C GLY A 310 -2.67 -3.29 -8.78
N PRO A 311 -3.80 -3.30 -9.50
CA PRO A 311 -4.46 -2.08 -9.97
C PRO A 311 -5.13 -1.32 -8.84
N LYS A 312 -5.24 0.01 -8.98
CA LYS A 312 -5.98 0.88 -8.06
C LYS A 312 -7.51 0.79 -8.26
N VAL A 313 -8.04 -0.41 -8.14
CA VAL A 313 -9.48 -0.67 -8.22
C VAL A 313 -10.03 -0.79 -6.81
N GLN A 314 -10.96 0.08 -6.42
CA GLN A 314 -11.47 0.17 -5.04
C GLN A 314 -12.00 -1.16 -4.51
N SER A 315 -12.70 -1.95 -5.33
CA SER A 315 -13.21 -3.25 -4.94
C SER A 315 -12.09 -4.27 -4.64
N GLU A 316 -10.99 -4.22 -5.38
CA GLU A 316 -9.83 -5.09 -5.14
C GLU A 316 -9.04 -4.65 -3.90
N LEU A 317 -8.85 -3.35 -3.75
CA LEU A 317 -8.16 -2.77 -2.58
C LEU A 317 -8.89 -3.09 -1.27
N SER A 318 -10.23 -3.00 -1.27
CA SER A 318 -11.06 -3.31 -0.09
C SER A 318 -10.96 -4.76 0.35
N LYS A 319 -10.64 -5.70 -0.55
CA LYS A 319 -10.41 -7.11 -0.19
C LYS A 319 -9.13 -7.30 0.62
N ALA A 320 -8.12 -6.47 0.38
CA ALA A 320 -6.85 -6.53 1.08
C ALA A 320 -6.89 -5.82 2.45
N ASN A 321 -7.47 -4.61 2.48
CA ASN A 321 -7.67 -3.83 3.71
C ASN A 321 -8.78 -2.79 3.50
N GLN A 322 -9.56 -2.50 4.55
CA GLN A 322 -10.72 -1.58 4.49
C GLN A 322 -10.32 -0.12 4.17
N ASP A 323 -9.13 0.31 4.61
CA ASP A 323 -8.64 1.68 4.43
C ASP A 323 -7.75 1.84 3.18
N LEU A 324 -7.33 0.74 2.55
CA LEU A 324 -6.50 0.78 1.35
C LEU A 324 -7.17 1.48 0.14
N PRO A 325 -8.51 1.49 -0.02
CA PRO A 325 -9.18 2.29 -1.05
C PRO A 325 -8.91 3.80 -1.00
N LEU A 326 -8.42 4.34 0.12
CA LEU A 326 -7.96 5.73 0.23
C LEU A 326 -6.78 6.02 -0.73
N ALA A 327 -6.03 4.99 -1.13
CA ALA A 327 -4.99 5.09 -2.15
C ALA A 327 -5.51 5.50 -3.54
N VAL A 328 -6.83 5.37 -3.80
CA VAL A 328 -7.49 5.94 -4.98
C VAL A 328 -7.73 7.42 -4.70
N ASP A 329 -6.71 8.21 -4.94
CA ASP A 329 -6.68 9.63 -4.61
C ASP A 329 -7.38 10.46 -5.69
N TYR A 330 -8.53 11.00 -5.35
CA TYR A 330 -9.27 11.94 -6.21
C TYR A 330 -8.78 13.41 -6.04
N GLY A 331 -7.72 13.63 -5.26
CA GLY A 331 -7.21 14.97 -4.93
C GLY A 331 -8.22 15.80 -4.13
N PHE A 332 -8.01 17.14 -4.10
CA PHE A 332 -8.86 18.03 -3.31
C PHE A 332 -10.31 18.13 -3.84
N LEU A 333 -10.56 17.74 -5.08
CA LEU A 333 -11.89 17.69 -5.69
C LEU A 333 -12.62 16.35 -5.52
N TYR A 334 -12.20 15.52 -4.53
CA TYR A 334 -12.80 14.20 -4.29
C TYR A 334 -14.31 14.23 -4.14
N TRP A 335 -14.86 15.29 -3.56
CA TRP A 335 -16.29 15.50 -3.35
C TRP A 335 -17.10 15.70 -4.66
N ILE A 336 -16.45 16.06 -5.76
CA ILE A 336 -17.03 16.06 -7.12
C ILE A 336 -16.64 14.78 -7.86
N GLY A 337 -15.38 14.42 -7.81
CA GLY A 337 -14.81 13.31 -8.58
C GLY A 337 -15.47 11.97 -8.24
N GLN A 338 -15.63 11.68 -6.95
CA GLN A 338 -16.22 10.42 -6.49
C GLN A 338 -17.70 10.25 -6.93
N PRO A 339 -18.61 11.24 -6.72
CA PRO A 339 -19.98 11.13 -7.24
C PRO A 339 -20.06 11.03 -8.76
N MET A 340 -19.18 11.72 -9.49
CA MET A 340 -19.12 11.61 -10.96
C MET A 340 -18.69 10.20 -11.40
N PHE A 341 -17.70 9.63 -10.72
CA PHE A 341 -17.26 8.26 -11.00
C PHE A 341 -18.37 7.24 -10.71
N LEU A 342 -19.07 7.38 -9.57
CA LEU A 342 -20.21 6.51 -9.23
C LEU A 342 -21.34 6.62 -10.26
N ALA A 343 -21.65 7.83 -10.72
CA ALA A 343 -22.65 8.03 -11.77
C ALA A 343 -22.20 7.38 -13.10
N MET A 344 -20.92 7.48 -13.43
CA MET A 344 -20.36 6.87 -14.63
C MET A 344 -20.40 5.34 -14.54
N GLN A 345 -20.08 4.77 -13.38
CA GLN A 345 -20.16 3.33 -13.12
C GLN A 345 -21.61 2.83 -13.22
N PHE A 346 -22.57 3.56 -12.64
CA PHE A 346 -24.00 3.24 -12.74
C PHE A 346 -24.47 3.18 -14.21
N PHE A 347 -24.09 4.16 -15.05
CA PHE A 347 -24.44 4.11 -16.48
C PHE A 347 -23.69 3.01 -17.21
N PHE A 348 -22.43 2.72 -16.85
CA PHE A 348 -21.69 1.61 -17.43
C PHE A 348 -22.38 0.27 -17.16
N ASP A 349 -22.87 0.04 -15.96
CA ASP A 349 -23.59 -1.19 -15.58
C ASP A 349 -24.86 -1.40 -16.42
N ILE A 350 -25.48 -0.31 -16.90
CA ILE A 350 -26.68 -0.35 -17.76
C ILE A 350 -26.31 -0.59 -19.23
N VAL A 351 -25.30 0.13 -19.74
CA VAL A 351 -25.02 0.17 -21.19
C VAL A 351 -23.84 -0.71 -21.60
N GLY A 352 -23.04 -1.21 -20.66
CA GLY A 352 -21.88 -2.09 -20.90
C GLY A 352 -20.74 -1.44 -21.69
N ASN A 353 -20.72 -0.09 -21.83
CA ASN A 353 -19.72 0.61 -22.61
C ASN A 353 -19.35 1.95 -21.96
N TRP A 354 -18.07 2.15 -21.67
CA TRP A 354 -17.56 3.36 -21.03
C TRP A 354 -17.78 4.63 -21.85
N GLY A 355 -17.67 4.55 -23.20
CA GLY A 355 -17.90 5.71 -24.06
C GLY A 355 -19.34 6.24 -23.94
N TRP A 356 -20.32 5.37 -23.96
CA TRP A 356 -21.73 5.75 -23.77
C TRP A 356 -21.99 6.21 -22.33
N ALA A 357 -21.36 5.58 -21.32
CA ALA A 357 -21.47 6.02 -19.94
C ALA A 357 -21.00 7.47 -19.77
N ILE A 358 -19.87 7.86 -20.37
CA ILE A 358 -19.35 9.24 -20.36
C ILE A 358 -20.35 10.22 -21.00
N VAL A 359 -20.95 9.86 -22.15
CA VAL A 359 -21.96 10.68 -22.82
C VAL A 359 -23.17 10.90 -21.92
N LEU A 360 -23.68 9.84 -21.28
CA LEU A 360 -24.85 9.91 -20.38
C LEU A 360 -24.57 10.74 -19.13
N VAL A 361 -23.41 10.57 -18.49
CA VAL A 361 -22.99 11.40 -17.34
C VAL A 361 -22.90 12.87 -17.76
N THR A 362 -22.31 13.17 -18.92
CA THR A 362 -22.20 14.54 -19.42
C THR A 362 -23.56 15.15 -19.65
N LEU A 363 -24.51 14.40 -20.22
CA LEU A 363 -25.89 14.82 -20.41
C LEU A 363 -26.58 15.10 -19.08
N LEU A 364 -26.44 14.19 -18.11
CA LEU A 364 -26.98 14.34 -16.75
C LEU A 364 -26.49 15.63 -16.09
N ILE A 365 -25.17 15.87 -16.12
CA ILE A 365 -24.56 17.08 -15.55
C ILE A 365 -25.11 18.34 -16.25
N LYS A 366 -25.22 18.33 -17.58
CA LYS A 366 -25.82 19.46 -18.34
C LYS A 366 -27.24 19.71 -17.93
N ILE A 367 -28.06 18.67 -17.74
CA ILE A 367 -29.46 18.82 -17.29
C ILE A 367 -29.51 19.44 -15.89
N ILE A 368 -28.68 18.96 -14.96
CA ILE A 368 -28.61 19.47 -13.58
C ILE A 368 -28.18 20.95 -13.57
N LEU A 369 -27.21 21.32 -14.39
CA LEU A 369 -26.68 22.69 -14.46
C LEU A 369 -27.46 23.61 -15.39
N TRP A 370 -28.47 23.11 -16.15
CA TRP A 370 -29.28 23.88 -17.05
C TRP A 370 -29.91 25.12 -16.43
N PRO A 371 -30.59 25.05 -15.25
CA PRO A 371 -31.23 26.23 -14.67
C PRO A 371 -30.22 27.33 -14.32
N LEU A 372 -29.02 26.97 -13.86
CA LEU A 372 -27.95 27.92 -13.56
C LEU A 372 -27.42 28.58 -14.83
N SER A 373 -27.18 27.79 -15.87
CA SER A 373 -26.77 28.30 -17.20
C SER A 373 -27.81 29.25 -17.81
N TYR A 374 -29.09 28.89 -17.70
CA TYR A 374 -30.19 29.73 -18.19
C TYR A 374 -30.22 31.11 -17.51
N VAL A 375 -30.09 31.16 -16.18
CA VAL A 375 -30.05 32.45 -15.45
C VAL A 375 -28.83 33.27 -15.84
N SER A 376 -27.66 32.66 -16.00
CA SER A 376 -26.43 33.32 -16.44
C SER A 376 -26.59 33.94 -17.83
N TYR A 377 -27.09 33.19 -18.82
CA TYR A 377 -27.31 33.69 -20.16
C TYR A 377 -28.34 34.81 -20.20
N LYS A 378 -29.44 34.72 -19.43
CA LYS A 378 -30.44 35.76 -19.31
C LYS A 378 -29.88 37.06 -18.73
N SER A 379 -29.03 36.97 -17.71
CA SER A 379 -28.35 38.13 -17.11
C SER A 379 -27.37 38.79 -18.07
N MET A 380 -26.59 37.98 -18.82
CA MET A 380 -25.66 38.47 -19.83
C MET A 380 -26.40 39.16 -20.99
N GLY A 381 -27.56 38.60 -21.41
CA GLY A 381 -28.43 39.25 -22.43
C GLY A 381 -28.93 40.61 -22.00
N LYS A 382 -29.36 40.78 -20.72
CA LYS A 382 -29.78 42.09 -20.18
C LYS A 382 -28.63 43.09 -20.13
N MET A 383 -27.43 42.65 -19.74
CA MET A 383 -26.25 43.51 -19.68
C MET A 383 -25.89 44.06 -21.08
N ARG A 384 -25.99 43.26 -22.13
CA ARG A 384 -25.76 43.69 -23.52
C ARG A 384 -26.76 44.73 -24.00
N GLN A 385 -28.02 44.71 -23.52
CA GLN A 385 -29.05 45.69 -23.87
C GLN A 385 -28.79 47.06 -23.19
N ILE A 386 -28.15 47.09 -22.02
CA ILE A 386 -27.87 48.32 -21.28
C ILE A 386 -26.55 48.99 -21.75
N GLN A 387 -25.63 48.20 -22.32
CA GLN A 387 -24.32 48.68 -22.79
C GLN A 387 -24.34 49.89 -23.72
N PRO A 388 -25.29 50.01 -24.71
CA PRO A 388 -25.39 51.23 -25.57
C PRO A 388 -25.92 52.46 -24.84
N GLN A 389 -26.56 52.31 -23.67
CA GLN A 389 -27.05 53.44 -22.85
C GLN A 389 -25.99 53.99 -21.90
N LEU A 390 -24.88 53.31 -21.73
CA LEU A 390 -23.73 53.68 -20.88
C LEU A 390 -22.59 54.37 -21.67
N LYS A 391 -22.70 54.48 -23.02
CA LYS A 391 -21.88 55.29 -23.89
C LYS A 391 -22.59 56.62 -24.17
#